data_e1b3222e4299e827c9ec510a94f1bd97
#
_entry.id   e1b3222e4299e827c9ec510a94f1bd97
#
_cell.length_a   1.000
_cell.length_b   1.000
_cell.length_c   1.000
_cell.angle_alpha   90.00
_cell.angle_beta   90.00
_cell.angle_gamma   90.00
#
_symmetry.space_group_name_H-M   'P 1'
#
loop_
_entity.id
_entity.type
_entity.pdbx_description
1 polymer ?
#
loop_
_entity_poly.entity_id
_entity_poly.type
_entity_poly.pdbx_seq_one_letter_code
_entity_poly.pdbx_strand_id
1 'polypeptide(L)'
;MKKIGLDVLNAAQFVDCSDFVPLRMKPDFITYLRDHVVLADGALGSYLYEKGIERGRNLDLLNLQSSELIFSAHEEYIRAGSQLIETNTFGANCFRLREAGAEEQVKDINRAGAEIAVKAAGH
;
A
#
# COMPACT_ATOMS: atom_id res chain seq x y z
N MET A 1 -26.24 8.15 -2.68
CA MET A 1 -24.97 7.53 -3.08
C MET A 1 -24.44 6.73 -1.87
N LYS A 2 -24.48 5.39 -1.93
CA LYS A 2 -23.88 4.56 -0.86
C LYS A 2 -22.37 4.70 -0.97
N LYS A 3 -21.70 5.17 0.09
CA LYS A 3 -20.26 5.07 0.24
C LYS A 3 -19.90 3.58 0.26
N ILE A 4 -19.24 3.11 -0.78
CA ILE A 4 -18.61 1.79 -0.78
C ILE A 4 -17.35 1.98 0.06
N GLY A 5 -17.22 1.19 1.13
CA GLY A 5 -16.02 1.21 1.95
C GLY A 5 -14.78 0.94 1.09
N LEU A 6 -13.75 1.75 1.26
CA LEU A 6 -12.46 1.54 0.64
C LEU A 6 -11.90 0.20 1.14
N ASP A 7 -11.73 -0.75 0.25
CA ASP A 7 -11.08 -2.00 0.60
C ASP A 7 -9.56 -1.85 0.39
N VAL A 8 -8.81 -2.00 1.47
CA VAL A 8 -7.34 -2.01 1.43
C VAL A 8 -6.88 -3.41 1.05
N LEU A 9 -6.18 -3.53 -0.07
CA LEU A 9 -5.49 -4.76 -0.43
C LEU A 9 -4.31 -4.97 0.54
N ASN A 10 -4.50 -5.87 1.49
CA ASN A 10 -3.54 -6.11 2.55
C ASN A 10 -2.39 -7.00 2.06
N ALA A 11 -1.28 -6.38 1.66
CA ALA A 11 -0.03 -7.07 1.34
C ALA A 11 0.75 -7.58 2.57
N ALA A 12 0.22 -7.35 3.79
CA ALA A 12 0.93 -7.60 5.05
C ALA A 12 1.11 -9.08 5.43
N GLN A 13 0.69 -10.05 4.59
CA GLN A 13 0.79 -11.48 4.92
C GLN A 13 1.98 -12.22 4.27
N PHE A 14 2.93 -11.52 3.64
CA PHE A 14 4.13 -12.14 3.10
C PHE A 14 5.26 -12.20 4.13
N VAL A 15 5.13 -13.03 5.15
CA VAL A 15 6.18 -13.21 6.17
C VAL A 15 6.92 -14.54 6.04
N ASP A 16 6.34 -15.53 5.33
CA ASP A 16 7.02 -16.79 5.01
C ASP A 16 6.55 -17.27 3.63
N CYS A 17 7.50 -17.64 2.75
CA CYS A 17 7.18 -18.18 1.43
C CYS A 17 6.44 -19.55 1.50
N SER A 18 6.34 -20.16 2.67
CA SER A 18 5.58 -21.38 2.92
C SER A 18 4.10 -21.13 3.26
N ASP A 19 3.75 -19.93 3.69
CA ASP A 19 2.40 -19.56 4.12
C ASP A 19 1.66 -18.70 3.08
N PHE A 20 1.73 -19.09 1.79
CA PHE A 20 0.90 -18.45 0.77
C PHE A 20 -0.58 -18.74 1.05
N VAL A 21 -1.22 -17.88 1.81
CA VAL A 21 -2.69 -17.84 1.91
C VAL A 21 -3.21 -17.00 0.75
N PRO A 22 -3.90 -17.59 -0.24
CA PRO A 22 -4.47 -16.82 -1.32
C PRO A 22 -5.43 -15.78 -0.73
N LEU A 23 -5.24 -14.51 -1.10
CA LEU A 23 -6.13 -13.41 -0.73
C LEU A 23 -7.55 -13.77 -1.16
N ARG A 24 -8.37 -14.14 -0.21
CA ARG A 24 -9.79 -14.37 -0.46
C ARG A 24 -10.48 -13.01 -0.48
N MET A 25 -10.50 -12.39 -1.66
CA MET A 25 -11.28 -11.18 -1.87
C MET A 25 -12.73 -11.43 -1.47
N LYS A 26 -13.34 -10.50 -0.74
CA LYS A 26 -14.74 -10.63 -0.36
C LYS A 26 -15.61 -10.82 -1.62
N PRO A 27 -16.56 -11.75 -1.65
CA PRO A 27 -17.39 -12.00 -2.82
C PRO A 27 -18.08 -10.74 -3.38
N ASP A 28 -18.41 -9.82 -2.52
CA ASP A 28 -19.03 -8.53 -2.84
C ASP A 28 -18.13 -7.61 -3.69
N PHE A 29 -16.82 -7.59 -3.46
CA PHE A 29 -15.88 -6.78 -4.26
C PHE A 29 -15.76 -7.33 -5.69
N ILE A 30 -15.60 -8.64 -5.85
CA ILE A 30 -15.54 -9.27 -7.18
C ILE A 30 -16.86 -9.09 -7.93
N THR A 31 -17.98 -9.22 -7.24
CA THR A 31 -19.30 -8.98 -7.82
C THR A 31 -19.44 -7.53 -8.26
N TYR A 32 -18.96 -6.59 -7.44
CA TYR A 32 -18.96 -5.18 -7.79
C TYR A 32 -18.14 -4.88 -9.06
N LEU A 33 -16.95 -5.47 -9.19
CA LEU A 33 -16.09 -5.28 -10.37
C LEU A 33 -16.69 -5.78 -11.68
N ARG A 34 -17.67 -6.69 -11.65
CA ARG A 34 -18.34 -7.17 -12.89
C ARG A 34 -19.16 -6.09 -13.57
N ASP A 35 -19.73 -5.19 -12.77
CA ASP A 35 -20.69 -4.20 -13.24
C ASP A 35 -20.17 -2.77 -13.17
N HIS A 36 -18.97 -2.56 -12.58
CA HIS A 36 -18.40 -1.23 -12.33
C HIS A 36 -16.92 -1.17 -12.67
N VAL A 37 -16.51 -0.01 -13.18
CA VAL A 37 -15.09 0.35 -13.28
C VAL A 37 -14.66 0.98 -11.96
N VAL A 38 -13.57 0.48 -11.39
CA VAL A 38 -12.98 0.99 -10.15
C VAL A 38 -11.72 1.76 -10.48
N LEU A 39 -11.62 2.99 -10.00
CA LEU A 39 -10.43 3.81 -10.16
C LEU A 39 -9.44 3.47 -9.05
N ALA A 40 -8.29 2.92 -9.43
CA ALA A 40 -7.17 2.71 -8.52
C ALA A 40 -6.31 3.98 -8.39
N ASP A 41 -5.45 4.00 -7.37
CA ASP A 41 -4.40 4.99 -7.25
C ASP A 41 -3.33 4.82 -8.35
N GLY A 42 -2.41 5.78 -8.40
CA GLY A 42 -1.34 5.84 -9.40
C GLY A 42 0.03 5.50 -8.82
N ALA A 43 1.07 5.85 -9.59
CA ALA A 43 2.45 5.56 -9.27
C ALA A 43 2.96 6.33 -8.04
N LEU A 44 2.85 5.73 -6.86
CA LEU A 44 3.29 6.32 -5.60
C LEU A 44 4.76 6.76 -5.63
N GLY A 45 5.64 5.97 -6.28
CA GLY A 45 7.05 6.32 -6.41
C GLY A 45 7.28 7.64 -7.14
N SER A 46 6.58 7.88 -8.27
CA SER A 46 6.66 9.15 -9.01
C SER A 46 6.19 10.32 -8.16
N TYR A 47 5.08 10.15 -7.47
CA TYR A 47 4.54 11.14 -6.53
C TYR A 47 5.57 11.50 -5.44
N LEU A 48 6.20 10.52 -4.81
CA LEU A 48 7.18 10.76 -3.75
C LEU A 48 8.43 11.48 -4.27
N TYR A 49 8.88 11.17 -5.48
CA TYR A 49 9.99 11.90 -6.13
C TYR A 49 9.64 13.36 -6.39
N GLU A 50 8.42 13.67 -6.79
CA GLU A 50 7.93 15.05 -6.93
C GLU A 50 7.86 15.80 -5.60
N LYS A 51 7.61 15.09 -4.50
CA LYS A 51 7.69 15.63 -3.13
C LYS A 51 9.11 15.74 -2.58
N GLY A 52 10.14 15.47 -3.41
CA GLY A 52 11.55 15.67 -3.06
C GLY A 52 12.26 14.45 -2.48
N ILE A 53 11.66 13.28 -2.52
CA ILE A 53 12.36 12.04 -2.14
C ILE A 53 13.40 11.71 -3.21
N GLU A 54 14.63 11.44 -2.76
CA GLU A 54 15.77 11.15 -3.64
C GLU A 54 15.57 9.83 -4.41
N ARG A 55 15.94 9.85 -5.70
CA ARG A 55 15.88 8.65 -6.55
C ARG A 55 16.91 7.61 -6.10
N GLY A 56 16.53 6.34 -6.20
CA GLY A 56 17.38 5.22 -5.76
C GLY A 56 17.22 4.83 -4.29
N ARG A 57 16.49 5.62 -3.51
CA ARG A 57 16.12 5.24 -2.15
C ARG A 57 15.07 4.13 -2.17
N ASN A 58 15.16 3.19 -1.23
CA ASN A 58 14.07 2.23 -1.00
C ASN A 58 12.88 2.98 -0.37
N LEU A 59 11.77 3.07 -1.12
CA LEU A 59 10.59 3.85 -0.73
C LEU A 59 9.76 3.17 0.34
N ASP A 60 9.86 1.85 0.48
CA ASP A 60 9.10 1.08 1.48
C ASP A 60 9.57 1.42 2.91
N LEU A 61 10.84 1.81 3.08
CA LEU A 61 11.37 2.29 4.35
C LEU A 61 10.66 3.55 4.88
N LEU A 62 10.03 4.31 3.99
CA LEU A 62 9.28 5.51 4.38
C LEU A 62 8.06 5.18 5.23
N ASN A 63 7.56 3.95 5.19
CA ASN A 63 6.49 3.50 6.07
C ASN A 63 6.86 3.66 7.56
N LEU A 64 8.15 3.46 7.88
CA LEU A 64 8.67 3.64 9.23
C LEU A 64 9.30 5.02 9.46
N GLN A 65 9.97 5.58 8.44
CA GLN A 65 10.79 6.79 8.58
C GLN A 65 9.99 8.07 8.35
N SER A 66 8.90 8.02 7.59
CA SER A 66 8.12 9.18 7.17
C SER A 66 6.66 8.78 6.90
N SER A 67 6.04 8.11 7.86
CA SER A 67 4.68 7.57 7.74
C SER A 67 3.62 8.61 7.34
N GLU A 68 3.75 9.84 7.84
CA GLU A 68 2.83 10.94 7.49
C GLU A 68 2.93 11.33 6.00
N LEU A 69 4.10 11.21 5.37
CA LEU A 69 4.25 11.45 3.94
C LEU A 69 3.48 10.41 3.12
N ILE A 70 3.60 9.13 3.50
CA ILE A 70 2.86 8.04 2.84
C ILE A 70 1.36 8.19 3.09
N PHE A 71 0.96 8.52 4.30
CA PHE A 71 -0.44 8.80 4.64
C PHE A 71 -1.02 9.93 3.77
N SER A 72 -0.30 11.07 3.67
CA SER A 72 -0.72 12.19 2.84
C SER A 72 -0.83 11.82 1.36
N ALA A 73 0.07 10.98 0.86
CA ALA A 73 0.02 10.48 -0.52
C ALA A 73 -1.28 9.70 -0.77
N HIS A 74 -1.63 8.77 0.10
CA HIS A 74 -2.88 8.02 0.00
C HIS A 74 -4.10 8.95 0.07
N GLU A 75 -4.11 9.92 0.99
CA GLU A 75 -5.20 10.90 1.09
C GLU A 75 -5.35 11.74 -0.19
N GLU A 76 -4.24 12.15 -0.81
CA GLU A 76 -4.29 12.92 -2.06
C GLU A 76 -4.89 12.09 -3.20
N TYR A 77 -4.54 10.80 -3.34
CA TYR A 77 -5.15 9.90 -4.31
C TYR A 77 -6.64 9.69 -4.04
N ILE A 78 -7.04 9.47 -2.78
CA ILE A 78 -8.45 9.32 -2.39
C ILE A 78 -9.23 10.60 -2.71
N ARG A 79 -8.69 11.78 -2.41
CA ARG A 79 -9.32 13.07 -2.75
C ARG A 79 -9.42 13.29 -4.27
N ALA A 80 -8.46 12.77 -5.03
CA ALA A 80 -8.50 12.79 -6.50
C ALA A 80 -9.54 11.83 -7.10
N GLY A 81 -10.14 10.97 -6.29
CA GLY A 81 -11.23 10.07 -6.69
C GLY A 81 -10.86 8.60 -6.73
N SER A 82 -9.67 8.19 -6.28
CA SER A 82 -9.32 6.77 -6.18
C SER A 82 -10.28 6.06 -5.22
N GLN A 83 -10.78 4.92 -5.67
CA GLN A 83 -11.69 4.04 -4.95
C GLN A 83 -10.96 2.81 -4.40
N LEU A 84 -9.75 2.59 -4.90
CA LEU A 84 -8.81 1.55 -4.48
C LEU A 84 -7.45 2.20 -4.30
N ILE A 85 -6.76 1.87 -3.21
CA ILE A 85 -5.37 2.27 -2.99
C ILE A 85 -4.51 1.03 -2.70
N GLU A 86 -3.28 1.05 -3.18
CA GLU A 86 -2.28 0.02 -2.88
C GLU A 86 -1.39 0.46 -1.72
N THR A 87 -0.97 -0.50 -0.89
CA THR A 87 -0.03 -0.23 0.19
C THR A 87 1.36 0.09 -0.36
N ASN A 88 2.14 0.93 0.32
CA ASN A 88 3.54 1.19 -0.03
C ASN A 88 4.45 0.03 0.39
N THR A 89 4.28 -1.15 -0.23
CA THR A 89 4.98 -2.39 0.14
C THR A 89 5.49 -3.19 -1.05
N PHE A 90 5.54 -2.58 -2.24
CA PHE A 90 5.94 -3.26 -3.48
C PHE A 90 7.34 -3.88 -3.40
N GLY A 91 8.28 -3.19 -2.77
CA GLY A 91 9.66 -3.64 -2.56
C GLY A 91 9.93 -4.13 -1.14
N ALA A 92 8.92 -4.25 -0.26
CA ALA A 92 9.08 -4.62 1.14
C ALA A 92 9.31 -6.13 1.35
N ASN A 93 10.25 -6.70 0.61
CA ASN A 93 10.67 -8.10 0.73
C ASN A 93 12.16 -8.19 1.09
N CYS A 94 12.59 -9.35 1.61
CA CYS A 94 13.95 -9.55 2.12
C CYS A 94 15.05 -9.27 1.08
N PHE A 95 14.81 -9.53 -0.22
CA PHE A 95 15.81 -9.31 -1.26
C PHE A 95 16.04 -7.82 -1.51
N ARG A 96 14.98 -7.04 -1.67
CA ARG A 96 15.06 -5.61 -1.90
C ARG A 96 15.52 -4.84 -0.67
N LEU A 97 15.04 -5.24 0.51
CA LEU A 97 15.42 -4.57 1.77
C LEU A 97 16.87 -4.86 2.18
N ARG A 98 17.44 -5.99 1.77
CA ARG A 98 18.86 -6.31 1.98
C ARG A 98 19.77 -5.27 1.31
N GLU A 99 19.44 -4.79 0.13
CA GLU A 99 20.20 -3.75 -0.57
C GLU A 99 20.27 -2.46 0.26
N ALA A 100 19.28 -2.23 1.12
CA ALA A 100 19.21 -1.09 2.04
C ALA A 100 19.65 -1.44 3.49
N GLY A 101 20.12 -2.67 3.75
CA GLY A 101 20.49 -3.14 5.09
C GLY A 101 19.32 -3.26 6.06
N ALA A 102 18.11 -3.51 5.55
CA ALA A 102 16.88 -3.51 6.33
C ALA A 102 16.07 -4.81 6.22
N GLU A 103 16.71 -5.92 5.85
CA GLU A 103 16.06 -7.23 5.67
C GLU A 103 15.36 -7.74 6.94
N GLU A 104 15.87 -7.40 8.12
CA GLU A 104 15.26 -7.78 9.40
C GLU A 104 13.96 -7.02 9.69
N GLN A 105 13.72 -5.91 8.97
CA GLN A 105 12.55 -5.05 9.17
C GLN A 105 11.38 -5.36 8.24
N VAL A 106 11.46 -6.42 7.41
CA VAL A 106 10.41 -6.80 6.44
C VAL A 106 9.03 -6.79 7.06
N LYS A 107 8.88 -7.42 8.23
CA LYS A 107 7.59 -7.53 8.92
C LYS A 107 7.04 -6.17 9.36
N ASP A 108 7.90 -5.34 9.94
CA ASP A 108 7.47 -4.05 10.49
C ASP A 108 7.15 -3.05 9.38
N ILE A 109 7.92 -3.05 8.29
CA ILE A 109 7.68 -2.20 7.11
C ILE A 109 6.33 -2.56 6.46
N ASN A 110 6.06 -3.86 6.25
CA ASN A 110 4.79 -4.31 5.67
C ASN A 110 3.61 -3.98 6.57
N ARG A 111 3.73 -4.20 7.88
CA ARG A 111 2.69 -3.86 8.86
C ARG A 111 2.40 -2.37 8.82
N ALA A 112 3.43 -1.54 8.92
CA ALA A 112 3.27 -0.09 8.90
C ALA A 112 2.62 0.39 7.60
N GLY A 113 3.03 -0.14 6.43
CA GLY A 113 2.41 0.19 5.15
C GLY A 113 0.92 -0.14 5.11
N ALA A 114 0.52 -1.30 5.64
CA ALA A 114 -0.88 -1.70 5.72
C ALA A 114 -1.67 -0.79 6.69
N GLU A 115 -1.14 -0.50 7.87
CA GLU A 115 -1.78 0.36 8.87
C GLU A 115 -1.98 1.79 8.35
N ILE A 116 -0.99 2.35 7.63
CA ILE A 116 -1.10 3.66 7.01
C ILE A 116 -2.22 3.68 5.97
N ALA A 117 -2.28 2.68 5.09
CA ALA A 117 -3.30 2.61 4.06
C ALA A 117 -4.71 2.44 4.65
N VAL A 118 -4.87 1.58 5.68
CA VAL A 118 -6.13 1.43 6.41
C VAL A 118 -6.58 2.74 7.05
N LYS A 119 -5.65 3.45 7.71
CA LYS A 119 -5.92 4.76 8.31
C LYS A 119 -6.38 5.78 7.26
N ALA A 120 -5.72 5.83 6.10
CA ALA A 120 -6.09 6.73 5.01
C ALA A 120 -7.46 6.39 4.40
N ALA A 121 -7.81 5.10 4.33
CA ALA A 121 -9.11 4.63 3.87
C ALA A 121 -10.26 4.98 4.84
N GLY A 122 -9.98 5.43 6.06
CA GLY A 122 -10.97 5.86 7.05
C GLY A 122 -11.59 4.70 7.86
N HIS A 123 -10.82 3.65 8.08
CA HIS A 123 -11.19 2.47 8.89
C HIS A 123 -10.39 2.41 10.19
#